data_9f2c26be486cd5cb3bb3afca16215b7d
#
_entry.id   9f2c26be486cd5cb3bb3afca16215b7d
#
_cell.length_a   1.000
_cell.length_b   1.000
_cell.length_c   1.000
_cell.angle_alpha   90.00
_cell.angle_beta   90.00
_cell.angle_gamma   90.00
#
_symmetry.space_group_name_H-M   'P 1'
#
loop_
_entity.id
_entity.type
_entity.pdbx_description
1 polymer ?
#
loop_
_entity_poly.entity_id
_entity_poly.type
_entity_poly.pdbx_seq_one_letter_code
_entity_poly.pdbx_strand_id
1 'polypeptide(L)'
;MNKTAIEKRIFEIISKTIDIEIDKLTINSKRQDYGTWDSLATVIIFMRLEEEFGVSFNEEDLKNLDSIQKIYEKIINKIKTL
;
A
#
# COMPACT_ATOMS: atom_id res chain seq x y z
N MET A 1 -16.79 -1.92 1.78
CA MET A 1 -15.99 -0.70 1.66
C MET A 1 -15.89 -0.32 0.19
N ASN A 2 -16.16 0.92 -0.18
CA ASN A 2 -16.09 1.32 -1.58
C ASN A 2 -14.65 1.61 -2.00
N LYS A 3 -14.42 1.73 -3.31
CA LYS A 3 -13.07 1.93 -3.85
C LYS A 3 -12.40 3.20 -3.36
N THR A 4 -13.16 4.28 -3.21
CA THR A 4 -12.61 5.55 -2.72
C THR A 4 -12.13 5.42 -1.28
N ALA A 5 -12.89 4.74 -0.43
CA ALA A 5 -12.49 4.53 0.95
C ALA A 5 -11.25 3.63 1.05
N ILE A 6 -11.17 2.61 0.19
CA ILE A 6 -10.01 1.71 0.16
C ILE A 6 -8.76 2.50 -0.24
N GLU A 7 -8.87 3.30 -1.31
CA GLU A 7 -7.76 4.13 -1.77
C GLU A 7 -7.29 5.07 -0.67
N LYS A 8 -8.22 5.76 -0.03
CA LYS A 8 -7.89 6.69 1.05
C LYS A 8 -7.12 6.01 2.19
N ARG A 9 -7.56 4.80 2.60
CA ARG A 9 -6.88 4.08 3.67
C ARG A 9 -5.47 3.65 3.27
N ILE A 10 -5.29 3.25 2.01
CA ILE A 10 -3.95 2.90 1.51
C ILE A 10 -3.02 4.12 1.59
N PHE A 11 -3.48 5.27 1.12
CA PHE A 11 -2.71 6.51 1.20
C PHE A 11 -2.35 6.84 2.64
N GLU A 12 -3.29 6.73 3.56
CA GLU A 12 -3.05 7.02 4.97
C GLU A 12 -2.00 6.10 5.58
N ILE A 13 -2.09 4.80 5.29
CA ILE A 13 -1.15 3.82 5.82
C ILE A 13 0.26 4.09 5.29
N ILE A 14 0.39 4.32 4.00
CA ILE A 14 1.71 4.56 3.39
C ILE A 14 2.30 5.87 3.87
N SER A 15 1.51 6.94 3.83
CA SER A 15 1.93 8.26 4.30
C SER A 15 2.51 8.21 5.71
N LYS A 16 1.82 7.54 6.59
CA LYS A 16 2.23 7.41 7.99
C LYS A 16 3.50 6.59 8.15
N THR A 17 3.61 5.52 7.37
CA THR A 17 4.74 4.60 7.49
C THR A 17 6.03 5.19 6.94
N ILE A 18 5.97 5.90 5.82
CA ILE A 18 7.17 6.47 5.20
C ILE A 18 7.41 7.93 5.60
N ASP A 19 6.55 8.48 6.44
CA ASP A 19 6.67 9.85 6.96
C ASP A 19 6.70 10.91 5.84
N ILE A 20 5.77 10.75 4.90
CA ILE A 20 5.56 11.72 3.80
C ILE A 20 4.13 12.22 3.91
N GLU A 21 3.94 13.53 3.80
CA GLU A 21 2.60 14.11 3.87
C GLU A 21 1.71 13.54 2.78
N ILE A 22 0.46 13.22 3.15
CA ILE A 22 -0.46 12.51 2.28
C ILE A 22 -0.73 13.27 0.97
N ASP A 23 -0.73 14.60 1.02
CA ASP A 23 -0.98 15.42 -0.17
C ASP A 23 0.17 15.38 -1.18
N LYS A 24 1.32 14.83 -0.78
CA LYS A 24 2.46 14.65 -1.69
C LYS A 24 2.43 13.29 -2.38
N LEU A 25 1.53 12.41 -1.99
CA LEU A 25 1.40 11.08 -2.60
C LEU A 25 0.34 11.11 -3.69
N THR A 26 0.59 10.35 -4.76
CA THR A 26 -0.39 10.15 -5.83
C THR A 26 -0.49 8.66 -6.10
N ILE A 27 -1.47 8.27 -6.91
CA ILE A 27 -1.63 6.87 -7.30
C ILE A 27 -0.38 6.35 -8.04
N ASN A 28 0.38 7.25 -8.64
CA ASN A 28 1.60 6.91 -9.38
C ASN A 28 2.87 6.93 -8.51
N SER A 29 2.75 7.24 -7.23
CA SER A 29 3.91 7.24 -6.33
C SER A 29 4.54 5.86 -6.25
N LYS A 30 5.87 5.81 -6.38
CA LYS A 30 6.63 4.56 -6.40
C LYS A 30 7.59 4.50 -5.22
N ARG A 31 7.83 3.26 -4.76
CA ARG A 31 8.76 3.01 -3.66
C ARG A 31 10.13 3.65 -3.92
N GLN A 32 10.64 3.54 -5.13
CA GLN A 32 11.97 4.04 -5.47
C GLN A 32 12.10 5.56 -5.40
N ASP A 33 10.97 6.28 -5.38
CA ASP A 33 10.97 7.74 -5.34
C ASP A 33 11.17 8.31 -3.94
N TYR A 34 11.10 7.45 -2.90
CA TYR A 34 11.16 7.90 -1.51
C TYR A 34 12.22 7.12 -0.74
N GLY A 35 13.22 7.82 -0.23
CA GLY A 35 14.28 7.17 0.57
C GLY A 35 13.75 6.49 1.83
N THR A 36 12.64 7.00 2.38
CA THR A 36 12.01 6.42 3.58
C THR A 36 11.16 5.19 3.28
N TRP A 37 10.89 4.90 2.02
CA TRP A 37 10.17 3.69 1.63
C TRP A 37 11.19 2.59 1.33
N ASP A 38 11.86 2.14 2.37
CA ASP A 38 12.89 1.10 2.29
C ASP A 38 12.29 -0.28 2.55
N SER A 39 13.15 -1.29 2.71
CA SER A 39 12.70 -2.67 2.92
C SER A 39 11.91 -2.83 4.20
N LEU A 40 12.33 -2.17 5.27
CA LEU A 40 11.61 -2.26 6.53
C LEU A 40 10.23 -1.59 6.42
N ALA A 41 10.19 -0.41 5.82
CA ALA A 41 8.91 0.29 5.62
C ALA A 41 7.97 -0.56 4.77
N THR A 42 8.50 -1.23 3.74
CA THR A 42 7.69 -2.13 2.90
C THR A 42 7.01 -3.21 3.72
N VAL A 43 7.77 -3.88 4.60
CA VAL A 43 7.21 -4.93 5.46
C VAL A 43 6.11 -4.36 6.35
N ILE A 44 6.37 -3.20 6.96
CA ILE A 44 5.40 -2.57 7.85
C ILE A 44 4.12 -2.18 7.11
N ILE A 45 4.27 -1.60 5.91
CA ILE A 45 3.12 -1.21 5.08
C ILE A 45 2.24 -2.42 4.83
N PHE A 46 2.82 -3.54 4.37
CA PHE A 46 2.03 -4.72 4.05
C PHE A 46 1.40 -5.37 5.27
N MET A 47 2.08 -5.36 6.41
CA MET A 47 1.48 -5.84 7.66
C MET A 47 0.23 -5.02 8.02
N ARG A 48 0.33 -3.71 7.90
CA ARG A 48 -0.81 -2.83 8.20
C ARG A 48 -1.95 -3.00 7.21
N LEU A 49 -1.62 -3.20 5.93
CA LEU A 49 -2.63 -3.46 4.91
C LEU A 49 -3.36 -4.77 5.16
N GLU A 50 -2.62 -5.80 5.57
CA GLU A 50 -3.22 -7.09 5.92
C GLU A 50 -4.22 -6.95 7.06
N GLU A 51 -3.85 -6.21 8.10
CA GLU A 51 -4.73 -5.96 9.23
C GLU A 51 -5.96 -5.15 8.84
N GLU A 52 -5.75 -4.10 8.04
CA GLU A 52 -6.83 -3.20 7.67
C GLU A 52 -7.87 -3.88 6.78
N PHE A 53 -7.43 -4.68 5.82
CA PHE A 53 -8.31 -5.23 4.79
C PHE A 53 -8.59 -6.72 4.94
N GLY A 54 -7.96 -7.38 5.91
CA GLY A 54 -8.17 -8.81 6.12
C GLY A 54 -7.68 -9.66 4.96
N VAL A 55 -6.56 -9.27 4.34
CA VAL A 55 -5.97 -9.98 3.21
C VAL A 55 -4.56 -10.43 3.57
N SER A 56 -3.97 -11.29 2.74
CA SER A 56 -2.59 -11.77 2.92
C SER A 56 -1.76 -11.48 1.69
N PHE A 57 -0.48 -11.19 1.93
CA PHE A 57 0.50 -10.97 0.87
C PHE A 57 1.66 -11.94 1.04
N ASN A 58 2.25 -12.39 -0.07
CA ASN A 58 3.42 -13.26 -0.05
C ASN A 58 4.69 -12.44 -0.35
N GLU A 59 5.85 -13.11 -0.34
CA GLU A 59 7.12 -12.43 -0.58
C GLU A 59 7.20 -11.79 -1.96
N GLU A 60 6.63 -12.44 -2.97
CA GLU A 60 6.62 -11.87 -4.32
C GLU A 60 5.81 -10.59 -4.38
N ASP A 61 4.68 -10.55 -3.66
CA ASP A 61 3.87 -9.34 -3.58
C ASP A 61 4.69 -8.18 -3.01
N LEU A 62 5.47 -8.43 -1.96
CA LEU A 62 6.29 -7.40 -1.34
C LEU A 62 7.34 -6.86 -2.30
N LYS A 63 7.87 -7.70 -3.17
CA LYS A 63 8.87 -7.30 -4.16
C LYS A 63 8.24 -6.54 -5.33
N ASN A 64 7.11 -7.02 -5.81
CA ASN A 64 6.53 -6.55 -7.07
C ASN A 64 5.55 -5.41 -6.93
N LEU A 65 4.91 -5.26 -5.78
CA LEU A 65 3.95 -4.19 -5.55
C LEU A 65 4.68 -2.94 -5.06
N ASP A 66 5.39 -2.30 -5.96
CA ASP A 66 6.30 -1.20 -5.65
C ASP A 66 5.73 0.19 -5.95
N SER A 67 4.42 0.29 -6.15
CA SER A 67 3.74 1.57 -6.34
C SER A 67 2.38 1.52 -5.67
N ILE A 68 1.84 2.69 -5.37
CA ILE A 68 0.52 2.77 -4.75
C ILE A 68 -0.53 2.18 -5.68
N GLN A 69 -0.43 2.42 -6.99
CA GLN A 69 -1.37 1.86 -7.95
C GLN A 69 -1.38 0.34 -7.93
N LYS A 70 -0.19 -0.28 -7.95
CA LYS A 70 -0.09 -1.75 -7.91
C LYS A 70 -0.66 -2.33 -6.64
N ILE A 71 -0.39 -1.68 -5.52
CA ILE A 71 -0.92 -2.09 -4.21
C ILE A 71 -2.45 -2.00 -4.22
N TYR A 72 -2.98 -0.88 -4.67
CA TYR A 72 -4.41 -0.65 -4.74
C TYR A 72 -5.11 -1.72 -5.60
N GLU A 73 -4.59 -1.96 -6.80
CA GLU A 73 -5.17 -2.96 -7.71
C GLU A 73 -5.16 -4.35 -7.09
N LYS A 74 -4.07 -4.72 -6.42
CA LYS A 74 -3.97 -6.03 -5.78
C LYS A 74 -4.96 -6.18 -4.65
N ILE A 75 -5.14 -5.15 -3.84
CA ILE A 75 -6.10 -5.17 -2.73
C ILE A 75 -7.52 -5.29 -3.27
N ILE A 76 -7.85 -4.52 -4.29
CA ILE A 76 -9.18 -4.61 -4.92
C ILE A 76 -9.45 -6.04 -5.40
N ASN A 77 -8.49 -6.65 -6.07
CA ASN A 77 -8.63 -8.03 -6.55
C ASN A 77 -8.82 -9.03 -5.41
N LYS A 78 -8.04 -8.88 -4.34
CA LYS A 78 -8.14 -9.78 -3.19
C LYS A 78 -9.50 -9.64 -2.49
N ILE A 79 -10.00 -8.43 -2.35
CA ILE A 79 -11.29 -8.17 -1.72
C ILE A 79 -12.42 -8.77 -2.57
N LYS A 80 -12.34 -8.65 -3.89
CA LYS A 80 -13.36 -9.20 -4.79
C LYS A 80 -13.45 -10.72 -4.72
N THR A 81 -12.36 -11.40 -4.40
CA THR A 81 -12.33 -12.87 -4.34
C THR A 81 -12.70 -13.42 -2.97
N LEU A 82 -12.89 -12.55 -2.00
CA LEU A 82 -13.36 -12.95 -0.68
C LEU A 82 -14.90 -13.09 -0.70
#